data_f5117d192767e626e56a9bff3da3ce60
#
_entry.id   f5117d192767e626e56a9bff3da3ce60
#
_cell.length_a   1.000
_cell.length_b   1.000
_cell.length_c   1.000
_cell.angle_alpha   90.00
_cell.angle_beta   90.00
_cell.angle_gamma   90.00
#
_symmetry.space_group_name_H-M   'P 1'
#
loop_
_entity.id
_entity.type
_entity.pdbx_description
1 polymer ?
#
loop_
_entity_poly.entity_id
_entity_poly.type
_entity_poly.pdbx_seq_one_letter_code
_entity_poly.pdbx_strand_id
1 'polypeptide(L)'
;MNLIYQDEKVSSYTDEIIRGSGVVEIQLIKNELTIFNLDDTVYEKITFKNDSYYLENSLSEIVARKVILAMDFLSLEFDCKKFEEDDEFVYIFINKELMKIKNNNYKLNYYEWLDYVAGCYIKILRGNLLLIQTEYGERYAHNSEDAIFSVKEIVDDKLFLKSTSTGCCVATKNLEGVVTWREGDKLLVDICVID
;
A
#
# COMPACT_ATOMS: atom_id res chain seq x y z
N MET A 1 -11.05 9.20 -25.48
CA MET A 1 -9.75 9.42 -24.84
C MET A 1 -9.36 8.06 -24.26
N ASN A 2 -8.35 7.41 -24.83
CA ASN A 2 -7.94 6.11 -24.29
C ASN A 2 -6.98 6.37 -23.15
N LEU A 3 -7.43 6.12 -21.92
CA LEU A 3 -6.54 6.10 -20.76
C LEU A 3 -5.65 4.88 -20.91
N ILE A 4 -4.39 5.09 -21.25
CA ILE A 4 -3.40 4.02 -21.26
C ILE A 4 -2.83 3.99 -19.85
N TYR A 5 -3.40 3.14 -19.02
CA TYR A 5 -2.76 2.77 -17.77
C TYR A 5 -1.54 1.92 -18.12
N GLN A 6 -0.37 2.35 -17.71
CA GLN A 6 0.81 1.50 -17.77
C GLN A 6 0.85 0.57 -16.56
N ASP A 7 -0.15 -0.29 -16.44
CA ASP A 7 -0.23 -1.29 -15.38
C ASP A 7 0.96 -2.26 -15.40
N GLU A 8 1.70 -2.30 -16.50
CA GLU A 8 2.78 -3.26 -16.69
C GLU A 8 4.12 -2.82 -16.11
N LYS A 9 4.32 -1.52 -15.81
CA LYS A 9 5.63 -1.00 -15.40
C LYS A 9 5.72 -0.55 -13.96
N VAL A 10 4.61 -0.07 -13.40
CA VAL A 10 4.53 0.26 -11.97
C VAL A 10 3.39 -0.51 -11.38
N SER A 11 3.69 -1.41 -10.47
CA SER A 11 2.70 -2.25 -9.82
C SER A 11 2.64 -1.96 -8.34
N SER A 12 1.43 -1.82 -7.82
CA SER A 12 1.16 -1.84 -6.40
C SER A 12 0.76 -3.24 -5.95
N TYR A 13 1.02 -3.60 -4.72
CA TYR A 13 0.65 -4.88 -4.11
C TYR A 13 1.22 -6.14 -4.78
N THR A 14 2.31 -6.04 -5.48
CA THR A 14 2.95 -7.20 -6.09
C THR A 14 3.75 -8.03 -5.11
N ASP A 15 3.98 -7.52 -3.91
CA ASP A 15 4.78 -8.18 -2.89
C ASP A 15 4.00 -8.30 -1.58
N GLU A 16 3.74 -9.53 -1.19
CA GLU A 16 3.12 -9.85 0.10
C GLU A 16 4.08 -9.63 1.29
N ILE A 17 5.36 -9.38 1.03
CA ILE A 17 6.36 -9.17 2.09
C ILE A 17 6.46 -7.68 2.42
N ILE A 18 6.24 -7.35 3.67
CA ILE A 18 6.49 -6.01 4.20
C ILE A 18 7.96 -5.87 4.60
N ARG A 19 8.51 -4.67 4.37
CA ARG A 19 9.92 -4.37 4.66
C ARG A 19 10.05 -3.11 5.47
N GLY A 20 11.07 -3.07 6.32
CA GLY A 20 11.36 -1.90 7.13
C GLY A 20 10.34 -1.59 8.21
N SER A 21 10.31 -0.35 8.66
CA SER A 21 9.54 0.08 9.83
C SER A 21 8.15 0.64 9.49
N GLY A 22 7.88 0.92 8.22
CA GLY A 22 6.61 1.51 7.81
C GLY A 22 6.56 1.81 6.32
N VAL A 23 5.68 2.71 5.95
CA VAL A 23 5.43 3.16 4.58
C VAL A 23 5.70 4.66 4.48
N VAL A 24 6.40 5.07 3.44
CA VAL A 24 6.50 6.48 3.06
C VAL A 24 5.66 6.73 1.82
N GLU A 25 4.75 7.68 1.93
CA GLU A 25 3.98 8.24 0.82
C GLU A 25 4.75 9.42 0.25
N ILE A 26 4.96 9.42 -1.06
CA ILE A 26 5.69 10.45 -1.78
C ILE A 26 4.73 11.19 -2.70
N GLN A 27 4.42 12.44 -2.38
CA GLN A 27 3.70 13.33 -3.27
C GLN A 27 4.70 14.12 -4.12
N LEU A 28 4.62 13.96 -5.43
CA LEU A 28 5.53 14.65 -6.34
C LEU A 28 5.15 16.12 -6.45
N ILE A 29 6.06 17.00 -6.03
CA ILE A 29 5.94 18.46 -6.23
C ILE A 29 6.31 18.82 -7.68
N LYS A 30 7.27 18.10 -8.24
CA LYS A 30 7.68 18.20 -9.64
C LYS A 30 7.42 16.85 -10.26
N ASN A 31 6.86 16.76 -11.40
CA ASN A 31 6.44 15.54 -12.08
C ASN A 31 7.57 14.51 -12.31
N GLU A 32 8.52 14.43 -11.40
CA GLU A 32 9.67 13.52 -11.45
C GLU A 32 10.05 13.03 -10.05
N LEU A 33 10.27 11.73 -9.92
CA LEU A 33 10.91 11.09 -8.77
C LEU A 33 12.25 10.50 -9.21
N THR A 34 13.35 10.99 -8.64
CA THR A 34 14.68 10.41 -8.85
C THR A 34 15.04 9.49 -7.69
N ILE A 35 15.34 8.25 -8.01
CA ILE A 35 15.71 7.19 -7.07
C ILE A 35 17.20 6.92 -7.26
N PHE A 36 17.93 6.77 -6.17
CA PHE A 36 19.37 6.56 -6.16
C PHE A 36 19.71 5.18 -5.57
N ASN A 37 20.75 4.59 -6.09
CA ASN A 37 21.48 3.52 -5.44
C ASN A 37 22.13 4.02 -4.13
N LEU A 38 22.54 3.10 -3.27
CA LEU A 38 23.21 3.47 -2.01
C LEU A 38 24.55 4.20 -2.23
N ASP A 39 25.18 4.03 -3.39
CA ASP A 39 26.44 4.67 -3.80
C ASP A 39 26.25 6.04 -4.48
N ASP A 40 25.06 6.65 -4.38
CA ASP A 40 24.68 7.93 -4.99
C ASP A 40 24.50 7.95 -6.51
N THR A 41 24.69 6.84 -7.20
CA THR A 41 24.36 6.75 -8.63
C THR A 41 22.83 6.70 -8.82
N VAL A 42 22.34 7.27 -9.92
CA VAL A 42 20.92 7.23 -10.24
C VAL A 42 20.53 5.80 -10.60
N TYR A 43 19.55 5.26 -9.86
CA TYR A 43 18.95 3.97 -10.14
C TYR A 43 17.85 4.11 -11.19
N GLU A 44 16.90 5.04 -10.96
CA GLU A 44 15.77 5.23 -11.84
C GLU A 44 15.20 6.65 -11.72
N LYS A 45 14.53 7.08 -12.78
CA LYS A 45 13.70 8.27 -12.81
C LYS A 45 12.29 7.90 -13.23
N ILE A 46 11.33 8.18 -12.38
CA ILE A 46 9.92 8.03 -12.67
C ILE A 46 9.37 9.40 -13.02
N THR A 47 8.82 9.55 -14.22
CA THR A 47 8.24 10.81 -14.68
C THR A 47 6.75 10.64 -14.89
N PHE A 48 5.95 11.53 -14.30
CA PHE A 48 4.52 11.61 -14.53
C PHE A 48 4.23 12.61 -15.64
N LYS A 49 3.51 12.17 -16.67
CA LYS A 49 3.07 13.00 -17.77
C LYS A 49 1.60 13.38 -17.59
N ASN A 50 1.36 14.62 -17.20
CA ASN A 50 0.02 15.15 -16.95
C ASN A 50 -0.97 14.93 -18.11
N ASP A 51 -0.48 15.00 -19.35
CA ASP A 51 -1.32 14.87 -20.55
C ASP A 51 -1.85 13.44 -20.76
N SER A 52 -1.24 12.46 -20.12
CA SER A 52 -1.49 11.05 -20.39
C SER A 52 -1.87 10.25 -19.14
N TYR A 53 -1.76 10.85 -17.96
CA TYR A 53 -1.97 10.17 -16.67
C TYR A 53 -1.21 8.85 -16.56
N TYR A 54 0.05 8.81 -16.99
CA TYR A 54 0.89 7.64 -16.89
C TYR A 54 2.30 7.96 -16.39
N LEU A 55 2.96 6.94 -15.86
CA LEU A 55 4.34 7.00 -15.42
C LEU A 55 5.26 6.55 -16.56
N GLU A 56 6.36 7.27 -16.75
CA GLU A 56 7.48 6.84 -17.58
C GLU A 56 8.68 6.50 -16.70
N ASN A 57 9.32 5.42 -17.04
CA ASN A 57 10.54 4.96 -16.41
C ASN A 57 11.35 4.12 -17.40
N SER A 58 12.63 3.87 -17.10
CA SER A 58 13.52 3.09 -17.95
C SER A 58 13.44 1.58 -17.67
N LEU A 59 13.04 1.20 -16.46
CA LEU A 59 12.90 -0.19 -16.07
C LEU A 59 11.64 -0.82 -16.66
N SER A 60 11.70 -2.14 -16.89
CA SER A 60 10.54 -2.90 -17.37
C SER A 60 9.44 -3.00 -16.31
N GLU A 61 9.82 -2.99 -15.04
CA GLU A 61 8.90 -3.13 -13.91
C GLU A 61 9.42 -2.36 -12.70
N ILE A 62 8.55 -1.63 -12.04
CA ILE A 62 8.82 -1.02 -10.74
C ILE A 62 7.76 -1.50 -9.75
N VAL A 63 8.24 -2.12 -8.68
CA VAL A 63 7.39 -2.56 -7.57
C VAL A 63 7.44 -1.52 -6.47
N ALA A 64 6.30 -0.91 -6.22
CA ALA A 64 6.03 -0.01 -5.11
C ALA A 64 4.95 -0.62 -4.21
N ARG A 65 4.81 -0.12 -2.99
CA ARG A 65 3.70 -0.56 -2.13
C ARG A 65 2.35 -0.18 -2.76
N LYS A 66 2.26 1.04 -3.27
CA LYS A 66 1.07 1.54 -3.93
C LYS A 66 1.39 2.66 -4.91
N VAL A 67 0.54 2.78 -5.93
CA VAL A 67 0.52 3.92 -6.85
C VAL A 67 -0.88 4.50 -6.90
N ILE A 68 -1.00 5.79 -6.62
CA ILE A 68 -2.24 6.55 -6.76
C ILE A 68 -2.04 7.51 -7.93
N LEU A 69 -2.89 7.36 -8.95
CA LEU A 69 -2.97 8.26 -10.09
C LEU A 69 -4.30 9.01 -10.02
N ALA A 70 -4.25 10.27 -9.59
CA ALA A 70 -5.40 11.14 -9.57
C ALA A 70 -5.22 12.30 -10.56
N MET A 71 -6.31 12.96 -10.96
CA MET A 71 -6.25 14.07 -11.92
C MET A 71 -5.38 15.22 -11.43
N ASP A 72 -5.30 15.43 -10.12
CA ASP A 72 -4.66 16.60 -9.52
C ASP A 72 -3.33 16.25 -8.82
N PHE A 73 -3.04 14.99 -8.57
CA PHE A 73 -1.81 14.57 -7.90
C PHE A 73 -1.42 13.14 -8.22
N LEU A 74 -0.13 12.88 -8.05
CA LEU A 74 0.43 11.54 -8.07
C LEU A 74 1.03 11.24 -6.69
N SER A 75 0.64 10.14 -6.09
CA SER A 75 1.25 9.62 -4.88
C SER A 75 1.81 8.23 -5.13
N LEU A 76 3.01 8.01 -4.62
CA LEU A 76 3.70 6.74 -4.64
C LEU A 76 4.00 6.33 -3.21
N GLU A 77 3.66 5.10 -2.85
CA GLU A 77 3.93 4.55 -1.54
C GLU A 77 4.97 3.44 -1.64
N PHE A 78 5.99 3.53 -0.79
CA PHE A 78 7.06 2.54 -0.69
C PHE A 78 7.25 2.08 0.74
N ASP A 79 7.58 0.82 0.92
CA ASP A 79 8.11 0.34 2.20
C ASP A 79 9.36 1.14 2.55
N CYS A 80 9.47 1.61 3.78
CA CYS A 80 10.54 2.47 4.26
C CYS A 80 11.34 1.78 5.36
N LYS A 81 12.67 1.77 5.21
CA LYS A 81 13.55 1.15 6.20
C LYS A 81 13.45 1.83 7.56
N LYS A 82 13.57 3.15 7.56
CA LYS A 82 13.44 4.05 8.70
C LYS A 82 13.26 5.45 8.15
N PHE A 83 12.47 6.26 8.81
CA PHE A 83 12.25 7.64 8.45
C PHE A 83 12.69 8.54 9.61
N GLU A 84 13.55 9.51 9.31
CA GLU A 84 13.89 10.62 10.21
C GLU A 84 13.76 11.91 9.40
N GLU A 85 13.01 12.87 9.93
CA GLU A 85 12.63 14.09 9.19
C GLU A 85 13.84 14.94 8.78
N ASP A 86 14.89 14.93 9.59
CA ASP A 86 16.11 15.71 9.37
C ASP A 86 17.16 15.00 8.48
N ASP A 87 16.91 13.74 8.11
CA ASP A 87 17.84 12.99 7.26
C ASP A 87 17.85 13.57 5.83
N GLU A 88 19.04 13.64 5.21
CA GLU A 88 19.19 14.04 3.81
C GLU A 88 18.50 13.06 2.85
N PHE A 89 18.48 11.79 3.22
CA PHE A 89 17.91 10.71 2.41
C PHE A 89 16.89 9.89 3.17
N VAL A 90 15.85 9.49 2.47
CA VAL A 90 14.90 8.47 2.91
C VAL A 90 15.21 7.17 2.21
N TYR A 91 15.30 6.08 2.97
CA TYR A 91 15.63 4.75 2.47
C TYR A 91 14.36 3.95 2.23
N ILE A 92 14.10 3.63 0.97
CA ILE A 92 12.90 2.94 0.49
C ILE A 92 13.25 1.58 -0.10
N PHE A 93 12.26 0.68 -0.11
CA PHE A 93 12.39 -0.58 -0.84
C PHE A 93 11.64 -0.49 -2.16
N ILE A 94 12.37 -0.72 -3.25
CA ILE A 94 11.86 -0.77 -4.61
C ILE A 94 12.43 -2.00 -5.30
N ASN A 95 11.62 -2.74 -6.02
CA ASN A 95 12.00 -4.02 -6.63
C ASN A 95 12.66 -5.00 -5.63
N LYS A 96 12.22 -4.95 -4.36
CA LYS A 96 12.75 -5.74 -3.23
C LYS A 96 14.16 -5.32 -2.76
N GLU A 97 14.74 -4.31 -3.34
CA GLU A 97 16.06 -3.79 -3.00
C GLU A 97 15.98 -2.47 -2.25
N LEU A 98 16.98 -2.22 -1.39
CA LEU A 98 17.06 -0.98 -0.63
C LEU A 98 17.69 0.12 -1.49
N MET A 99 16.94 1.18 -1.72
CA MET A 99 17.33 2.38 -2.46
C MET A 99 17.14 3.62 -1.60
N LYS A 100 17.45 4.78 -2.13
CA LYS A 100 17.24 6.04 -1.42
C LYS A 100 16.73 7.16 -2.32
N ILE A 101 16.01 8.09 -1.71
CA ILE A 101 15.53 9.34 -2.33
C ILE A 101 15.97 10.52 -1.49
N LYS A 102 16.09 11.70 -2.09
CA LYS A 102 16.40 12.94 -1.34
C LYS A 102 15.16 13.46 -0.64
N ASN A 103 15.25 13.63 0.68
CA ASN A 103 14.14 14.04 1.53
C ASN A 103 13.56 15.42 1.14
N ASN A 104 14.41 16.37 0.77
CA ASN A 104 14.02 17.77 0.54
C ASN A 104 13.37 18.06 -0.83
N ASN A 105 13.24 17.07 -1.70
CA ASN A 105 12.71 17.25 -3.06
C ASN A 105 11.21 16.97 -3.20
N TYR A 106 10.59 16.40 -2.17
CA TYR A 106 9.24 15.87 -2.21
C TYR A 106 8.48 16.23 -0.94
N LYS A 107 7.16 16.13 -1.00
CA LYS A 107 6.34 16.10 0.21
C LYS A 107 6.20 14.65 0.63
N LEU A 108 6.74 14.32 1.80
CA LEU A 108 6.77 12.98 2.35
C LEU A 108 5.84 12.89 3.54
N ASN A 109 5.04 11.83 3.59
CA ASN A 109 4.30 11.44 4.77
C ASN A 109 4.75 10.02 5.15
N TYR A 110 5.20 9.85 6.39
CA TYR A 110 5.61 8.54 6.90
C TYR A 110 4.57 8.00 7.86
N TYR A 111 4.30 6.72 7.73
CA TYR A 111 3.40 5.95 8.59
C TYR A 111 4.11 4.71 9.08
N GLU A 112 4.15 4.46 10.39
CA GLU A 112 4.50 3.14 10.90
C GLU A 112 3.49 2.10 10.39
N TRP A 113 3.90 0.83 10.33
CA TRP A 113 3.04 -0.21 9.75
C TRP A 113 1.66 -0.28 10.40
N LEU A 114 1.56 -0.12 11.72
CA LEU A 114 0.27 -0.18 12.41
C LEU A 114 -0.62 1.00 12.06
N ASP A 115 -0.06 2.21 11.98
CA ASP A 115 -0.78 3.41 11.60
C ASP A 115 -1.24 3.35 10.14
N TYR A 116 -0.36 2.86 9.25
CA TYR A 116 -0.70 2.67 7.85
C TYR A 116 -1.87 1.70 7.67
N VAL A 117 -1.80 0.52 8.30
CA VAL A 117 -2.85 -0.50 8.21
C VAL A 117 -4.15 -0.01 8.84
N ALA A 118 -4.07 0.73 9.96
CA ALA A 118 -5.26 1.30 10.61
C ALA A 118 -6.02 2.30 9.70
N GLY A 119 -5.30 3.02 8.83
CA GLY A 119 -5.87 3.97 7.89
C GLY A 119 -6.41 3.37 6.59
N CYS A 120 -6.18 2.08 6.35
CA CYS A 120 -6.53 1.42 5.10
C CYS A 120 -7.78 0.56 5.19
N TYR A 121 -8.34 0.24 4.03
CA TYR A 121 -9.33 -0.81 3.89
C TYR A 121 -8.65 -2.15 3.64
N ILE A 122 -9.28 -3.22 4.09
CA ILE A 122 -8.71 -4.57 4.09
C ILE A 122 -9.60 -5.50 3.26
N LYS A 123 -8.96 -6.26 2.37
CA LYS A 123 -9.54 -7.48 1.80
C LYS A 123 -8.86 -8.69 2.39
N ILE A 124 -9.64 -9.72 2.67
CA ILE A 124 -9.09 -10.96 3.19
C ILE A 124 -8.62 -11.80 2.01
N LEU A 125 -7.34 -12.15 2.01
CA LEU A 125 -6.75 -12.95 0.94
C LEU A 125 -7.35 -14.36 0.92
N ARG A 126 -7.35 -14.98 -0.28
CA ARG A 126 -7.82 -16.34 -0.49
C ARG A 126 -7.03 -17.31 0.38
N GLY A 127 -7.74 -18.09 1.18
CA GLY A 127 -7.14 -19.05 2.12
C GLY A 127 -7.01 -18.53 3.56
N ASN A 128 -7.22 -17.24 3.79
CA ASN A 128 -7.36 -16.69 5.14
C ASN A 128 -8.85 -16.65 5.55
N LEU A 129 -9.13 -16.68 6.83
CA LEU A 129 -10.48 -16.76 7.37
C LEU A 129 -10.73 -15.65 8.38
N LEU A 130 -11.88 -14.97 8.22
CA LEU A 130 -12.40 -14.06 9.23
C LEU A 130 -13.05 -14.86 10.36
N LEU A 131 -12.55 -14.70 11.57
CA LEU A 131 -13.17 -15.25 12.77
C LEU A 131 -14.29 -14.31 13.23
N ILE A 132 -15.52 -14.71 13.02
CA ILE A 132 -16.69 -13.97 13.47
C ILE A 132 -17.09 -14.48 14.85
N GLN A 133 -17.17 -13.55 15.80
CA GLN A 133 -17.72 -13.84 17.12
C GLN A 133 -19.22 -13.54 17.12
N THR A 134 -20.04 -14.54 17.38
CA THR A 134 -21.49 -14.43 17.46
C THR A 134 -21.97 -14.77 18.87
N GLU A 135 -23.22 -14.42 19.18
CA GLU A 135 -23.87 -14.83 20.43
C GLU A 135 -23.94 -16.36 20.65
N TYR A 136 -23.75 -17.14 19.58
CA TYR A 136 -23.75 -18.62 19.61
C TYR A 136 -22.32 -19.21 19.60
N GLY A 137 -21.30 -18.37 19.75
CA GLY A 137 -19.90 -18.76 19.74
C GLY A 137 -19.15 -18.33 18.49
N GLU A 138 -17.91 -18.77 18.37
CA GLU A 138 -17.02 -18.42 17.25
C GLU A 138 -17.38 -19.19 15.99
N ARG A 139 -17.37 -18.49 14.86
CA ARG A 139 -17.56 -19.07 13.53
C ARG A 139 -16.51 -18.53 12.57
N TYR A 140 -15.96 -19.40 11.76
CA TYR A 140 -15.12 -19.02 10.63
C TYR A 140 -15.99 -18.76 9.41
N ALA A 141 -15.86 -17.58 8.83
CA ALA A 141 -16.51 -17.25 7.57
C ALA A 141 -15.46 -17.20 6.47
N HIS A 142 -15.70 -17.97 5.43
CA HIS A 142 -15.00 -17.76 4.18
C HIS A 142 -15.48 -16.42 3.61
N ASN A 143 -14.54 -15.51 3.36
CA ASN A 143 -14.89 -14.24 2.79
C ASN A 143 -15.23 -14.37 1.30
N SER A 144 -16.29 -13.70 0.86
CA SER A 144 -16.48 -13.45 -0.56
C SER A 144 -15.35 -12.53 -1.03
N GLU A 145 -14.76 -12.83 -2.18
CA GLU A 145 -13.60 -12.12 -2.76
C GLU A 145 -13.84 -10.59 -2.92
N ASP A 146 -15.08 -10.13 -2.74
CA ASP A 146 -15.52 -8.75 -2.94
C ASP A 146 -15.79 -7.97 -1.65
N ALA A 147 -15.68 -8.58 -0.47
CA ALA A 147 -15.97 -7.87 0.78
C ALA A 147 -14.77 -7.03 1.21
N ILE A 148 -15.05 -5.76 1.51
CA ILE A 148 -14.08 -4.78 1.98
C ILE A 148 -14.39 -4.44 3.42
N PHE A 149 -13.35 -4.33 4.22
CA PHE A 149 -13.45 -4.08 5.65
C PHE A 149 -12.69 -2.82 6.04
N SER A 150 -13.25 -2.07 7.00
CA SER A 150 -12.51 -1.07 7.75
C SER A 150 -11.88 -1.70 8.99
N VAL A 151 -10.73 -1.21 9.37
CA VAL A 151 -10.05 -1.57 10.62
C VAL A 151 -10.69 -0.79 11.77
N LYS A 152 -11.11 -1.47 12.82
CA LYS A 152 -11.62 -0.87 14.06
C LYS A 152 -10.54 -0.77 15.12
N GLU A 153 -9.75 -1.81 15.22
CA GLU A 153 -8.73 -1.95 16.26
C GLU A 153 -7.63 -2.91 15.76
N ILE A 154 -6.43 -2.69 16.22
CA ILE A 154 -5.28 -3.57 15.98
C ILE A 154 -4.73 -4.01 17.34
N VAL A 155 -4.61 -5.30 17.52
CA VAL A 155 -3.98 -5.88 18.71
C VAL A 155 -2.96 -6.92 18.24
N ASP A 156 -1.69 -6.62 18.41
CA ASP A 156 -0.59 -7.42 17.90
C ASP A 156 -0.72 -7.67 16.38
N ASP A 157 -0.76 -8.93 15.95
CA ASP A 157 -0.93 -9.30 14.54
C ASP A 157 -2.41 -9.56 14.16
N LYS A 158 -3.36 -9.06 14.95
CA LYS A 158 -4.80 -9.23 14.71
C LYS A 158 -5.48 -7.90 14.39
N LEU A 159 -6.28 -7.91 13.33
CA LEU A 159 -7.18 -6.83 12.97
C LEU A 159 -8.61 -7.16 13.37
N PHE A 160 -9.24 -6.26 14.10
CA PHE A 160 -10.67 -6.26 14.33
C PHE A 160 -11.32 -5.47 13.20
N LEU A 161 -12.12 -6.15 12.40
CA LEU A 161 -12.64 -5.66 11.14
C LEU A 161 -14.16 -5.49 11.18
N LYS A 162 -14.65 -4.50 10.43
CA LYS A 162 -16.06 -4.30 10.14
C LYS A 162 -16.25 -4.15 8.64
N SER A 163 -17.21 -4.89 8.07
CA SER A 163 -17.57 -4.75 6.66
C SER A 163 -18.05 -3.33 6.35
N THR A 164 -17.62 -2.79 5.22
CA THR A 164 -18.07 -1.50 4.71
C THR A 164 -19.21 -1.68 3.71
N SER A 165 -20.08 -0.68 3.60
CA SER A 165 -21.14 -0.66 2.59
C SER A 165 -20.69 -0.11 1.24
N THR A 166 -19.43 0.29 1.12
CA THR A 166 -18.82 0.87 -0.08
C THR A 166 -18.30 -0.24 -1.00
N GLY A 167 -19.08 -0.62 -1.94
CA GLY A 167 -18.71 -1.52 -3.03
C GLY A 167 -19.92 -1.82 -3.88
N CYS A 168 -19.76 -1.96 -5.18
CA CYS A 168 -20.83 -2.30 -6.12
C CYS A 168 -21.49 -3.67 -5.87
N CYS A 169 -21.17 -4.33 -4.78
CA CYS A 169 -21.61 -5.67 -4.45
C CYS A 169 -22.57 -5.67 -3.28
N VAL A 170 -23.66 -6.30 -3.54
CA VAL A 170 -24.80 -6.62 -2.66
C VAL A 170 -24.43 -6.66 -1.19
N ALA A 171 -25.17 -5.87 -0.40
CA ALA A 171 -25.14 -5.80 1.05
C ALA A 171 -24.80 -7.14 1.72
N THR A 172 -23.53 -7.40 1.89
CA THR A 172 -23.12 -8.38 2.89
C THR A 172 -23.49 -7.79 4.23
N LYS A 173 -24.28 -8.52 4.97
CA LYS A 173 -24.70 -8.21 6.35
C LYS A 173 -23.51 -7.60 7.11
N ASN A 174 -23.77 -6.67 8.00
CA ASN A 174 -22.78 -6.11 8.93
C ASN A 174 -21.96 -7.23 9.56
N LEU A 175 -20.84 -7.58 8.93
CA LEU A 175 -19.91 -8.59 9.42
C LEU A 175 -18.86 -7.87 10.24
N GLU A 176 -18.68 -8.35 11.46
CA GLU A 176 -17.58 -7.94 12.32
C GLU A 176 -16.80 -9.20 12.71
N GLY A 177 -15.50 -9.10 12.77
CA GLY A 177 -14.67 -10.25 13.13
C GLY A 177 -13.20 -9.90 13.22
N VAL A 178 -12.41 -10.93 13.46
CA VAL A 178 -10.96 -10.82 13.66
C VAL A 178 -10.23 -11.63 12.60
N VAL A 179 -9.14 -11.06 12.08
CA VAL A 179 -8.24 -11.74 11.16
C VAL A 179 -6.80 -11.51 11.59
N THR A 180 -5.94 -12.49 11.36
CA THR A 180 -4.49 -12.29 11.44
C THR A 180 -4.04 -11.61 10.15
N TRP A 181 -3.38 -10.45 10.24
CA TRP A 181 -3.03 -9.68 9.05
C TRP A 181 -1.64 -9.97 8.52
N ARG A 182 -0.75 -10.51 9.36
CA ARG A 182 0.60 -10.91 8.95
C ARG A 182 1.09 -12.12 9.75
N GLU A 183 2.07 -12.78 9.18
CA GLU A 183 2.87 -13.81 9.85
C GLU A 183 4.35 -13.46 9.62
N GLY A 184 5.02 -12.94 10.66
CA GLY A 184 6.33 -12.30 10.50
C GLY A 184 6.21 -11.09 9.55
N ASP A 185 6.97 -11.11 8.46
CA ASP A 185 6.97 -10.06 7.45
C ASP A 185 5.98 -10.35 6.29
N LYS A 186 5.28 -11.48 6.31
CA LYS A 186 4.34 -11.85 5.27
C LYS A 186 2.93 -11.34 5.57
N LEU A 187 2.34 -10.59 4.65
CA LEU A 187 0.93 -10.20 4.69
C LEU A 187 0.01 -11.40 4.43
N LEU A 188 -1.03 -11.49 5.23
CA LEU A 188 -2.14 -12.46 5.08
C LEU A 188 -3.44 -11.78 4.64
N VAL A 189 -3.39 -10.48 4.43
CA VAL A 189 -4.50 -9.64 3.94
C VAL A 189 -4.00 -8.75 2.82
N ASP A 190 -4.91 -8.29 1.97
CA ASP A 190 -4.65 -7.25 1.00
C ASP A 190 -5.03 -5.90 1.61
N ILE A 191 -4.09 -4.95 1.57
CA ILE A 191 -4.26 -3.60 2.10
C ILE A 191 -4.68 -2.71 0.94
N CYS A 192 -5.94 -2.34 0.93
CA CYS A 192 -6.54 -1.55 -0.13
C CYS A 192 -6.75 -0.11 0.32
N VAL A 193 -6.51 0.84 -0.56
CA VAL A 193 -7.10 2.17 -0.41
C VAL A 193 -8.25 2.26 -1.38
N ILE A 194 -9.39 2.69 -0.89
CA ILE A 194 -10.54 3.01 -1.74
C ILE A 194 -10.52 4.51 -1.93
N ASP A 195 -10.48 4.94 -3.19
CA ASP A 195 -10.72 6.32 -3.57
C ASP A 195 -12.19 6.68 -3.43
#